data_dbb4f8a1f7b6702310920ecfb4f13093
#
_entry.id   dbb4f8a1f7b6702310920ecfb4f13093
#
_cell.length_a   1.000
_cell.length_b   1.000
_cell.length_c   1.000
_cell.angle_alpha   90.00
_cell.angle_beta   90.00
_cell.angle_gamma   90.00
#
_symmetry.space_group_name_H-M   'P 1'
#
loop_
_entity.id
_entity.type
_entity.pdbx_description
1 polymer ?
#
loop_
_entity_poly.entity_id
_entity_poly.type
_entity_poly.pdbx_seq_one_letter_code
_entity_poly.pdbx_strand_id
1 'polypeptide(L)'
;MRKFIFTLMLISVFTCDNESVSDPTTQESQNTAEEDQVLVERSVEMLMDCLEVLETGDFSNLLIDIYDNADGDTTDFHKTMIDAIENIPNYQPLIDSDYPNEPFNLQSYFGTYSYNSMLGTWTTQASNSTMKMVFPMFTNSNSNDTSITVSGATEELLDIEDPIYIPTNLSVEMSHNDQRMLAFNIENVSYTMSGDIPIPNDVNFNIYMNPFTHEFSVDKINDDLFSIGYALSSSDDGCVNQLEASVKLLSTDYENLEDTDIDYISGSFTTNSMKVEFNIDAEYLFALDDPTTTQINNFVDVRVLEDDILLGEIELQDEADEEYSLHMNFVDGTSVNVENFIGIGLDGDEFIQTLEGVFARYIDRLDDE
;
A
#
# COMPACT_ATOMS: atom_id res chain seq x y z
N MET A 1 19.98 8.13 -12.73
CA MET A 1 19.78 8.31 -11.29
C MET A 1 18.31 8.26 -10.85
N ARG A 2 17.36 9.10 -11.35
CA ARG A 2 15.93 8.99 -10.98
C ARG A 2 15.31 7.62 -11.26
N LYS A 3 15.54 6.99 -12.43
CA LYS A 3 15.05 5.64 -12.75
C LYS A 3 15.63 4.56 -11.82
N PHE A 4 16.91 4.65 -11.49
CA PHE A 4 17.60 3.72 -10.60
C PHE A 4 17.09 3.83 -9.15
N ILE A 5 16.93 5.05 -8.63
CA ILE A 5 16.32 5.28 -7.31
C ILE A 5 14.87 4.78 -7.31
N PHE A 6 14.14 4.91 -8.41
CA PHE A 6 12.77 4.40 -8.56
C PHE A 6 12.75 2.85 -8.64
N THR A 7 13.70 2.23 -9.35
CA THR A 7 13.85 0.76 -9.39
C THR A 7 14.34 0.21 -8.04
N LEU A 8 15.27 0.90 -7.38
CA LEU A 8 15.68 0.56 -6.01
C LEU A 8 14.55 0.85 -5.00
N MET A 9 13.77 1.93 -5.18
CA MET A 9 12.56 2.17 -4.39
C MET A 9 11.47 1.14 -4.67
N LEU A 10 11.35 0.63 -5.90
CA LEU A 10 10.42 -0.48 -6.20
C LEU A 10 10.91 -1.80 -5.60
N ILE A 11 12.20 -2.06 -5.62
CA ILE A 11 12.80 -3.17 -4.84
C ILE A 11 12.68 -2.84 -3.35
N SER A 12 12.88 -1.58 -2.91
CA SER A 12 12.75 -1.14 -1.51
C SER A 12 11.32 -0.89 -1.05
N VAL A 13 10.34 -0.77 -1.94
CA VAL A 13 8.91 -0.88 -1.58
C VAL A 13 8.58 -2.29 -1.08
N PHE A 14 9.51 -3.21 -1.22
CA PHE A 14 9.33 -4.62 -0.89
C PHE A 14 10.34 -5.13 0.12
N THR A 15 10.57 -4.53 1.32
CA THR A 15 11.48 -5.21 2.22
C THR A 15 11.52 -4.72 3.66
N CYS A 16 11.55 -5.63 4.60
CA CYS A 16 11.86 -5.39 6.00
C CYS A 16 12.06 -6.54 6.92
N ASP A 17 12.84 -6.38 7.77
CA ASP A 17 13.11 -6.46 9.20
C ASP A 17 14.43 -7.15 9.52
N ASN A 18 15.29 -6.55 10.33
CA ASN A 18 15.88 -7.25 11.45
C ASN A 18 16.90 -6.47 12.29
N GLU A 19 16.83 -6.69 13.62
CA GLU A 19 17.96 -6.54 14.52
C GLU A 19 19.13 -7.41 14.02
N SER A 20 20.37 -6.88 14.08
CA SER A 20 21.61 -7.63 13.86
C SER A 20 21.73 -8.82 14.81
N VAL A 21 20.99 -9.87 14.52
CA VAL A 21 21.21 -11.18 15.11
C VAL A 21 22.40 -11.78 14.35
N SER A 22 23.43 -12.14 15.07
CA SER A 22 24.54 -12.94 14.58
C SER A 22 24.00 -14.09 13.73
N ASP A 23 24.28 -14.01 12.45
CA ASP A 23 24.00 -14.91 11.35
C ASP A 23 23.82 -16.38 11.82
N PRO A 24 22.59 -16.92 11.93
CA PRO A 24 22.45 -18.36 11.90
C PRO A 24 22.91 -18.73 10.50
N THR A 25 23.90 -19.58 10.36
CA THR A 25 24.44 -20.04 9.09
C THR A 25 23.28 -20.34 8.14
N THR A 26 22.95 -19.36 7.27
CA THR A 26 21.91 -19.49 6.26
C THR A 26 22.30 -20.71 5.43
N GLN A 27 21.40 -21.67 5.31
CA GLN A 27 21.68 -22.86 4.55
C GLN A 27 21.69 -22.48 3.07
N GLU A 28 22.78 -22.74 2.38
CA GLU A 28 22.89 -22.54 0.94
C GLU A 28 22.14 -23.65 0.17
N SER A 29 21.59 -23.28 -0.98
CA SER A 29 20.99 -24.23 -1.91
C SER A 29 21.99 -25.30 -2.34
N GLN A 30 21.51 -26.51 -2.49
CA GLN A 30 22.26 -27.64 -3.03
C GLN A 30 21.86 -27.97 -4.48
N ASN A 31 20.98 -27.18 -5.05
CA ASN A 31 20.48 -27.28 -6.42
C ASN A 31 21.51 -26.69 -7.39
N THR A 32 21.29 -26.89 -8.67
CA THR A 32 21.98 -26.13 -9.73
C THR A 32 21.29 -24.77 -9.90
N ALA A 33 22.01 -23.78 -10.47
CA ALA A 33 21.41 -22.49 -10.80
C ALA A 33 20.14 -22.62 -11.67
N GLU A 34 20.08 -23.58 -12.59
CA GLU A 34 18.92 -23.83 -13.45
C GLU A 34 17.71 -24.32 -12.65
N GLU A 35 17.92 -25.13 -11.60
CA GLU A 35 16.84 -25.58 -10.70
C GLU A 35 16.36 -24.44 -9.80
N ASP A 36 17.27 -23.65 -9.25
CA ASP A 36 16.95 -22.49 -8.40
C ASP A 36 16.28 -21.38 -9.21
N GLN A 37 16.70 -21.15 -10.48
CA GLN A 37 16.03 -20.22 -11.39
C GLN A 37 14.55 -20.57 -11.58
N VAL A 38 14.21 -21.85 -11.76
CA VAL A 38 12.81 -22.30 -11.89
C VAL A 38 11.99 -21.97 -10.63
N LEU A 39 12.58 -22.02 -9.44
CA LEU A 39 11.89 -21.64 -8.21
C LEU A 39 11.57 -20.14 -8.20
N VAL A 40 12.55 -19.30 -8.58
CA VAL A 40 12.35 -17.84 -8.66
C VAL A 40 11.31 -17.50 -9.72
N GLU A 41 11.43 -18.04 -10.96
CA GLU A 41 10.45 -17.84 -12.04
C GLU A 41 9.02 -18.16 -11.57
N ARG A 42 8.85 -19.30 -10.92
CA ARG A 42 7.54 -19.71 -10.39
C ARG A 42 6.97 -18.72 -9.38
N SER A 43 7.80 -18.20 -8.48
CA SER A 43 7.35 -17.25 -7.45
C SER A 43 6.99 -15.90 -8.06
N VAL A 44 7.72 -15.47 -9.09
CA VAL A 44 7.38 -14.28 -9.88
C VAL A 44 6.07 -14.49 -10.65
N GLU A 45 5.86 -15.64 -11.30
CA GLU A 45 4.59 -15.96 -11.97
C GLU A 45 3.41 -15.88 -10.97
N MET A 46 3.56 -16.47 -9.78
CA MET A 46 2.51 -16.42 -8.75
C MET A 46 2.22 -14.98 -8.27
N LEU A 47 3.24 -14.12 -8.18
CA LEU A 47 3.07 -12.70 -7.87
C LEU A 47 2.30 -12.00 -9.00
N MET A 48 2.65 -12.26 -10.26
CA MET A 48 1.97 -11.67 -11.42
C MET A 48 0.51 -12.13 -11.52
N ASP A 49 0.24 -13.42 -11.30
CA ASP A 49 -1.14 -13.95 -11.23
C ASP A 49 -1.95 -13.23 -10.13
N CYS A 50 -1.33 -12.97 -8.98
CA CYS A 50 -1.94 -12.23 -7.87
C CYS A 50 -2.30 -10.79 -8.27
N LEU A 51 -1.41 -10.08 -8.98
CA LEU A 51 -1.65 -8.72 -9.46
C LEU A 51 -2.72 -8.68 -10.56
N GLU A 52 -2.78 -9.68 -11.45
CA GLU A 52 -3.83 -9.81 -12.47
C GLU A 52 -5.21 -10.00 -11.81
N VAL A 53 -5.29 -10.82 -10.77
CA VAL A 53 -6.55 -11.00 -10.03
C VAL A 53 -6.94 -9.72 -9.29
N LEU A 54 -5.98 -8.93 -8.79
CA LEU A 54 -6.27 -7.62 -8.19
C LEU A 54 -6.93 -6.69 -9.22
N GLU A 55 -6.44 -6.68 -10.48
CA GLU A 55 -7.02 -5.87 -11.57
C GLU A 55 -8.43 -6.34 -11.94
N THR A 56 -8.70 -7.64 -11.87
CA THR A 56 -9.96 -8.27 -12.32
C THR A 56 -10.92 -8.63 -11.19
N GLY A 57 -10.60 -8.27 -9.95
CA GLY A 57 -11.42 -8.56 -8.76
C GLY A 57 -12.80 -7.92 -8.79
N ASP A 58 -13.70 -8.41 -7.93
CA ASP A 58 -15.10 -7.97 -7.88
C ASP A 58 -15.24 -6.46 -7.62
N PHE A 59 -14.36 -5.89 -6.77
CA PHE A 59 -14.37 -4.45 -6.50
C PHE A 59 -13.91 -3.65 -7.73
N SER A 60 -12.87 -4.09 -8.42
CA SER A 60 -12.38 -3.45 -9.64
C SER A 60 -13.44 -3.50 -10.75
N ASN A 61 -14.10 -4.63 -10.93
CA ASN A 61 -15.22 -4.76 -11.86
C ASN A 61 -16.39 -3.85 -11.50
N LEU A 62 -16.72 -3.73 -10.20
CA LEU A 62 -17.75 -2.80 -9.73
C LEU A 62 -17.43 -1.34 -10.06
N LEU A 63 -16.16 -0.92 -9.89
CA LEU A 63 -15.74 0.43 -10.25
C LEU A 63 -15.85 0.68 -11.76
N ILE A 64 -15.46 -0.31 -12.59
CA ILE A 64 -15.62 -0.24 -14.05
C ILE A 64 -17.11 -0.13 -14.41
N ASP A 65 -17.96 -0.95 -13.80
CA ASP A 65 -19.41 -0.91 -14.03
C ASP A 65 -20.01 0.44 -13.63
N ILE A 66 -19.58 1.04 -12.53
CA ILE A 66 -20.00 2.38 -12.11
C ILE A 66 -19.58 3.40 -13.17
N TYR A 67 -18.35 3.34 -13.66
CA TYR A 67 -17.83 4.26 -14.66
C TYR A 67 -18.54 4.11 -16.00
N ASP A 68 -18.71 2.88 -16.50
CA ASP A 68 -19.34 2.60 -17.78
C ASP A 68 -20.85 2.96 -17.80
N ASN A 69 -21.54 2.78 -16.67
CA ASN A 69 -22.95 3.15 -16.53
C ASN A 69 -23.18 4.64 -16.28
N ALA A 70 -22.14 5.38 -15.93
CA ALA A 70 -22.22 6.84 -15.76
C ALA A 70 -22.26 7.60 -17.10
N ASP A 71 -22.21 6.90 -18.24
CA ASP A 71 -22.28 7.48 -19.62
C ASP A 71 -21.23 8.61 -19.84
N GLY A 72 -20.06 8.47 -19.20
CA GLY A 72 -19.03 9.52 -19.13
C GLY A 72 -19.37 10.70 -18.21
N ASP A 73 -20.48 10.62 -17.51
CA ASP A 73 -20.91 11.60 -16.53
C ASP A 73 -20.96 10.90 -15.16
N THR A 74 -19.85 10.97 -14.41
CA THR A 74 -19.73 10.45 -13.03
C THR A 74 -20.73 11.11 -12.07
N THR A 75 -21.48 12.10 -12.56
CA THR A 75 -22.43 12.92 -11.81
C THR A 75 -23.54 12.11 -11.16
N ASP A 76 -23.93 10.94 -11.68
CA ASP A 76 -25.07 10.22 -11.14
C ASP A 76 -24.76 9.46 -9.84
N PHE A 77 -23.61 8.77 -9.75
CA PHE A 77 -23.19 8.13 -8.49
C PHE A 77 -22.73 9.18 -7.47
N HIS A 78 -21.86 10.11 -7.88
CA HIS A 78 -21.46 11.25 -7.07
C HIS A 78 -22.67 12.07 -6.63
N LYS A 79 -23.60 12.35 -7.52
CA LYS A 79 -24.80 13.10 -7.20
C LYS A 79 -25.70 12.36 -6.22
N THR A 80 -25.89 11.05 -6.40
CA THR A 80 -26.67 10.25 -5.43
C THR A 80 -25.97 10.20 -4.07
N MET A 81 -24.62 10.05 -4.06
CA MET A 81 -23.83 10.10 -2.83
C MET A 81 -23.83 11.50 -2.21
N ILE A 82 -23.61 12.56 -2.99
CA ILE A 82 -23.62 13.96 -2.52
C ILE A 82 -25.01 14.35 -2.05
N ASP A 83 -26.04 14.07 -2.84
CA ASP A 83 -27.44 14.29 -2.43
C ASP A 83 -27.79 13.51 -1.15
N ALA A 84 -27.20 12.31 -0.98
CA ALA A 84 -27.33 11.51 0.24
C ALA A 84 -26.72 12.21 1.44
N ILE A 85 -25.52 12.64 1.26
CA ILE A 85 -24.71 13.27 2.28
C ILE A 85 -25.26 14.67 2.62
N GLU A 86 -25.60 15.50 1.63
CA GLU A 86 -26.19 16.84 1.81
C GLU A 86 -27.56 16.82 2.48
N ASN A 87 -28.30 15.74 2.30
CA ASN A 87 -29.65 15.61 2.91
C ASN A 87 -29.66 14.90 4.28
N ILE A 88 -28.49 14.54 4.82
CA ILE A 88 -28.39 14.10 6.21
C ILE A 88 -28.70 15.30 7.12
N PRO A 89 -29.71 15.23 8.01
CA PRO A 89 -30.02 16.33 8.94
C PRO A 89 -28.76 16.72 9.74
N ASN A 90 -28.40 18.00 9.68
CA ASN A 90 -27.21 18.61 10.32
C ASN A 90 -25.85 18.33 9.66
N TYR A 91 -25.81 17.99 8.37
CA TYR A 91 -24.59 17.66 7.64
C TYR A 91 -23.67 18.88 7.32
N GLN A 92 -24.05 20.09 7.64
CA GLN A 92 -23.28 21.29 7.29
C GLN A 92 -21.79 21.33 7.64
N PRO A 93 -21.27 20.61 8.66
CA PRO A 93 -19.85 20.67 8.99
C PRO A 93 -18.89 20.00 8.00
N LEU A 94 -19.35 19.01 7.21
CA LEU A 94 -18.43 18.24 6.35
C LEU A 94 -18.07 18.94 5.02
N ILE A 95 -18.83 19.97 4.63
CA ILE A 95 -18.58 20.77 3.41
C ILE A 95 -18.08 22.18 3.77
N ASP A 96 -18.20 22.60 5.03
CA ASP A 96 -17.77 23.94 5.43
C ASP A 96 -16.24 23.98 5.58
N SER A 97 -15.62 25.04 5.09
CA SER A 97 -14.16 25.24 5.03
C SER A 97 -13.47 25.27 6.39
N ASP A 98 -14.19 25.12 7.48
CA ASP A 98 -13.66 25.08 8.85
C ASP A 98 -13.38 23.66 9.39
N TYR A 99 -13.71 22.60 8.64
CA TYR A 99 -13.15 21.28 8.90
C TYR A 99 -11.68 21.29 8.41
N PRO A 100 -10.71 21.02 9.23
CA PRO A 100 -10.67 20.07 10.34
C PRO A 100 -10.60 20.68 11.76
N ASN A 101 -10.96 21.92 11.96
CA ASN A 101 -10.82 22.61 13.25
C ASN A 101 -11.87 22.19 14.32
N GLU A 102 -12.88 21.43 13.93
CA GLU A 102 -13.86 20.84 14.85
C GLU A 102 -13.91 19.32 14.74
N PRO A 103 -14.04 18.56 15.85
CA PRO A 103 -14.10 17.10 15.80
C PRO A 103 -15.34 16.63 15.05
N PHE A 104 -15.18 15.61 14.22
CA PHE A 104 -16.30 14.94 13.59
C PHE A 104 -17.08 14.10 14.59
N ASN A 105 -18.20 14.59 15.06
CA ASN A 105 -19.06 13.87 16.01
C ASN A 105 -19.92 12.84 15.27
N LEU A 106 -19.38 11.68 14.92
CA LEU A 106 -20.12 10.60 14.24
C LEU A 106 -21.42 10.21 14.99
N GLN A 107 -21.44 10.29 16.31
CA GLN A 107 -22.61 9.88 17.10
C GLN A 107 -23.85 10.72 16.77
N SER A 108 -23.67 11.98 16.36
CA SER A 108 -24.79 12.84 15.94
C SER A 108 -25.45 12.40 14.63
N TYR A 109 -24.77 11.54 13.86
CA TYR A 109 -25.23 11.00 12.58
C TYR A 109 -25.69 9.54 12.67
N PHE A 110 -25.67 8.92 13.85
CA PHE A 110 -26.11 7.54 13.99
C PHE A 110 -27.56 7.37 13.56
N GLY A 111 -27.76 6.46 12.62
CA GLY A 111 -29.05 6.18 12.00
C GLY A 111 -28.88 5.29 10.78
N THR A 112 -29.99 4.73 10.32
CA THR A 112 -30.09 4.10 9.02
C THR A 112 -30.84 5.05 8.09
N TYR A 113 -30.18 5.50 7.05
CA TYR A 113 -30.69 6.40 6.03
C TYR A 113 -30.98 5.55 4.79
N SER A 114 -32.25 5.49 4.38
CA SER A 114 -32.67 4.73 3.21
C SER A 114 -33.20 5.66 2.13
N TYR A 115 -32.62 5.58 0.94
CA TYR A 115 -33.05 6.39 -0.19
C TYR A 115 -34.31 5.84 -0.82
N ASN A 116 -35.26 6.73 -1.13
CA ASN A 116 -36.44 6.40 -1.90
C ASN A 116 -36.32 7.01 -3.30
N SER A 117 -35.97 6.19 -4.28
CA SER A 117 -35.74 6.61 -5.66
C SER A 117 -36.99 7.18 -6.34
N MET A 118 -38.20 6.76 -5.93
CA MET A 118 -39.45 7.29 -6.49
C MET A 118 -39.75 8.70 -6.00
N LEU A 119 -39.33 9.06 -4.81
CA LEU A 119 -39.63 10.37 -4.19
C LEU A 119 -38.39 11.30 -4.21
N GLY A 120 -37.18 10.76 -4.54
CA GLY A 120 -35.92 11.50 -4.45
C GLY A 120 -35.61 11.98 -3.01
N THR A 121 -35.99 11.19 -1.99
CA THR A 121 -35.86 11.60 -0.59
C THR A 121 -35.32 10.49 0.29
N TRP A 122 -34.65 10.87 1.37
CA TRP A 122 -34.14 9.96 2.39
C TRP A 122 -35.16 9.77 3.53
N THR A 123 -35.25 8.54 3.99
CA THR A 123 -35.95 8.20 5.23
C THR A 123 -34.98 7.78 6.29
N THR A 124 -35.13 8.25 7.52
CA THR A 124 -34.20 7.97 8.62
C THR A 124 -34.83 7.08 9.66
N GLN A 125 -34.13 6.03 10.06
CA GLN A 125 -34.44 5.20 11.21
C GLN A 125 -33.33 5.34 12.25
N ALA A 126 -33.66 5.61 13.50
CA ALA A 126 -32.65 5.75 14.55
C ALA A 126 -31.80 4.49 14.77
N SER A 127 -30.52 4.68 14.96
CA SER A 127 -29.54 3.68 15.41
C SER A 127 -28.75 4.26 16.57
N ASN A 128 -28.14 3.39 17.40
CA ASN A 128 -27.35 3.84 18.55
C ASN A 128 -25.85 3.56 18.39
N SER A 129 -25.42 2.99 17.27
CA SER A 129 -24.05 2.49 17.15
C SER A 129 -23.40 2.72 15.78
N THR A 130 -24.18 3.03 14.76
CA THR A 130 -23.67 3.16 13.38
C THR A 130 -24.42 4.21 12.60
N MET A 131 -23.75 4.86 11.68
CA MET A 131 -24.34 5.57 10.56
C MET A 131 -24.35 4.60 9.37
N LYS A 132 -25.55 4.31 8.81
CA LYS A 132 -25.70 3.44 7.66
C LYS A 132 -26.51 4.13 6.57
N MET A 133 -25.98 4.23 5.38
CA MET A 133 -26.67 4.68 4.19
C MET A 133 -27.04 3.48 3.33
N VAL A 134 -28.25 3.43 2.79
CA VAL A 134 -28.76 2.34 1.94
C VAL A 134 -29.42 2.97 0.71
N PHE A 135 -28.89 2.68 -0.47
CA PHE A 135 -29.26 3.33 -1.72
C PHE A 135 -29.07 2.42 -2.92
N PRO A 136 -29.67 2.72 -4.09
CA PRO A 136 -29.36 2.00 -5.32
C PRO A 136 -27.98 2.40 -5.85
N MET A 137 -27.14 1.43 -6.25
CA MET A 137 -25.84 1.71 -6.87
C MET A 137 -25.99 2.52 -8.16
N PHE A 138 -26.97 2.17 -8.97
CA PHE A 138 -27.24 2.82 -10.25
C PHE A 138 -28.59 3.53 -10.23
N THR A 139 -28.66 4.70 -10.89
CA THR A 139 -29.87 5.54 -10.94
C THR A 139 -31.08 4.84 -11.57
N ASN A 140 -30.86 3.87 -12.43
CA ASN A 140 -31.90 3.03 -13.05
C ASN A 140 -32.30 1.82 -12.19
N SER A 141 -31.64 1.56 -11.08
CA SER A 141 -32.01 0.49 -10.16
C SER A 141 -33.25 0.88 -9.34
N ASN A 142 -34.17 -0.07 -9.21
CA ASN A 142 -35.39 0.09 -8.41
C ASN A 142 -35.27 -0.42 -6.98
N SER A 143 -34.11 -0.93 -6.62
CA SER A 143 -33.82 -1.50 -5.30
C SER A 143 -32.61 -0.84 -4.65
N ASN A 144 -32.65 -0.67 -3.35
CA ASN A 144 -31.49 -0.29 -2.56
C ASN A 144 -30.60 -1.52 -2.37
N ASP A 145 -29.67 -1.71 -3.26
CA ASP A 145 -28.74 -2.85 -3.35
C ASP A 145 -27.37 -2.54 -2.76
N THR A 146 -27.13 -1.29 -2.38
CA THR A 146 -25.85 -0.84 -1.84
C THR A 146 -26.02 -0.23 -0.47
N SER A 147 -25.03 -0.45 0.38
CA SER A 147 -24.97 0.24 1.68
C SER A 147 -23.54 0.65 2.02
N ILE A 148 -23.42 1.83 2.65
CA ILE A 148 -22.20 2.28 3.31
C ILE A 148 -22.50 2.38 4.81
N THR A 149 -21.64 1.75 5.61
CA THR A 149 -21.76 1.75 7.09
C THR A 149 -20.50 2.38 7.66
N VAL A 150 -20.65 3.36 8.53
CA VAL A 150 -19.57 4.00 9.29
C VAL A 150 -19.76 3.70 10.76
N SER A 151 -18.70 3.26 11.41
CA SER A 151 -18.69 2.91 12.84
C SER A 151 -17.31 3.16 13.44
N GLY A 152 -17.26 3.27 14.77
CA GLY A 152 -16.02 3.29 15.52
C GLY A 152 -15.16 4.55 15.32
N ALA A 153 -15.73 5.69 14.91
CA ALA A 153 -14.95 6.90 14.74
C ALA A 153 -14.54 7.50 16.10
N THR A 154 -13.24 7.60 16.31
CA THR A 154 -12.59 8.39 17.36
C THR A 154 -11.51 9.25 16.74
N GLU A 155 -11.33 10.44 17.27
CA GLU A 155 -10.40 11.43 16.75
C GLU A 155 -9.56 12.01 17.88
N GLU A 156 -8.36 12.44 17.56
CA GLU A 156 -7.47 13.16 18.44
C GLU A 156 -7.05 14.48 17.80
N LEU A 157 -6.95 15.54 18.61
CA LEU A 157 -6.50 16.85 18.14
C LEU A 157 -4.97 16.83 18.00
N LEU A 158 -4.51 17.06 16.79
CA LEU A 158 -3.12 17.34 16.47
C LEU A 158 -2.86 18.84 16.70
N ASP A 159 -2.15 19.17 17.79
CA ASP A 159 -1.86 20.55 18.19
C ASP A 159 -0.60 21.06 17.48
N ILE A 160 -0.76 21.46 16.23
CA ILE A 160 0.25 22.05 15.34
C ILE A 160 -0.10 23.51 15.04
N GLU A 161 0.69 24.24 14.24
CA GLU A 161 0.43 25.65 13.87
C GLU A 161 -1.01 25.85 13.35
N ASP A 162 -1.49 24.92 12.49
CA ASP A 162 -2.88 24.85 12.08
C ASP A 162 -3.49 23.56 12.67
N PRO A 163 -4.13 23.60 13.85
CA PRO A 163 -4.61 22.41 14.54
C PRO A 163 -5.63 21.62 13.72
N ILE A 164 -5.44 20.31 13.62
CA ILE A 164 -6.32 19.40 12.89
C ILE A 164 -6.76 18.22 13.77
N TYR A 165 -7.95 17.68 13.50
CA TYR A 165 -8.39 16.41 14.09
C TYR A 165 -8.04 15.28 13.14
N ILE A 166 -7.35 14.25 13.65
CA ILE A 166 -7.06 13.03 12.89
C ILE A 166 -7.81 11.85 13.47
N PRO A 167 -8.33 10.94 12.63
CA PRO A 167 -8.98 9.74 13.11
C PRO A 167 -7.95 8.81 13.75
N THR A 168 -8.22 8.34 14.97
CA THR A 168 -7.41 7.34 15.68
C THR A 168 -8.04 5.95 15.63
N ASN A 169 -9.34 5.87 15.33
CA ASN A 169 -10.06 4.66 15.00
C ASN A 169 -11.21 5.01 14.07
N LEU A 170 -11.39 4.26 13.00
CA LEU A 170 -12.48 4.45 12.05
C LEU A 170 -12.76 3.13 11.34
N SER A 171 -14.02 2.80 11.13
CA SER A 171 -14.41 1.70 10.27
C SER A 171 -15.48 2.16 9.28
N VAL A 172 -15.19 2.02 7.99
CA VAL A 172 -16.11 2.28 6.88
C VAL A 172 -16.23 0.99 6.07
N GLU A 173 -17.44 0.55 5.80
CA GLU A 173 -17.70 -0.63 4.98
C GLU A 173 -18.74 -0.31 3.90
N MET A 174 -18.45 -0.69 2.67
CA MET A 174 -19.39 -0.66 1.56
C MET A 174 -19.73 -2.09 1.14
N SER A 175 -21.03 -2.37 1.03
CA SER A 175 -21.55 -3.64 0.52
C SER A 175 -22.46 -3.39 -0.66
N HIS A 176 -22.38 -4.25 -1.68
CA HIS A 176 -23.28 -4.27 -2.84
C HIS A 176 -23.86 -5.66 -2.99
N ASN A 177 -25.19 -5.76 -3.15
CA ASN A 177 -25.92 -7.02 -3.21
C ASN A 177 -25.60 -7.96 -2.03
N ASP A 178 -25.51 -7.39 -0.81
CA ASP A 178 -25.14 -8.09 0.43
C ASP A 178 -23.69 -8.66 0.45
N GLN A 179 -22.88 -8.38 -0.56
CA GLN A 179 -21.47 -8.73 -0.61
C GLN A 179 -20.64 -7.51 -0.16
N ARG A 180 -19.67 -7.73 0.72
CA ARG A 180 -18.68 -6.72 1.11
C ARG A 180 -17.76 -6.45 -0.08
N MET A 181 -17.73 -5.20 -0.55
CA MET A 181 -16.95 -4.79 -1.72
C MET A 181 -15.72 -4.00 -1.33
N LEU A 182 -15.89 -3.04 -0.42
CA LEU A 182 -14.83 -2.17 0.08
C LEU A 182 -14.95 -2.05 1.59
N ALA A 183 -13.83 -2.01 2.28
CA ALA A 183 -13.80 -1.47 3.64
C ALA A 183 -12.48 -0.76 3.90
N PHE A 184 -12.54 0.25 4.74
CA PHE A 184 -11.39 0.98 5.26
C PHE A 184 -11.47 0.99 6.78
N ASN A 185 -10.43 0.50 7.44
CA ASN A 185 -10.37 0.49 8.89
C ASN A 185 -9.07 1.12 9.35
N ILE A 186 -9.17 2.13 10.19
CA ILE A 186 -8.09 2.62 11.03
C ILE A 186 -8.23 1.90 12.37
N GLU A 187 -7.26 1.07 12.73
CA GLU A 187 -7.31 0.28 13.96
C GLU A 187 -6.65 1.03 15.11
N ASN A 188 -5.53 1.66 14.81
CA ASN A 188 -4.79 2.48 15.77
C ASN A 188 -4.02 3.57 15.05
N VAL A 189 -4.01 4.77 15.62
CA VAL A 189 -3.11 5.86 15.24
C VAL A 189 -2.66 6.56 16.51
N SER A 190 -1.37 6.55 16.76
CA SER A 190 -0.76 7.32 17.84
C SER A 190 0.52 8.00 17.37
N TYR A 191 0.83 9.15 17.93
CA TYR A 191 2.01 9.93 17.55
C TYR A 191 2.57 10.69 18.76
N THR A 192 3.81 11.15 18.62
CA THR A 192 4.48 12.07 19.54
C THR A 192 4.86 13.33 18.77
N MET A 193 4.62 14.49 19.35
CA MET A 193 5.02 15.76 18.73
C MET A 193 6.54 16.00 18.94
N SER A 194 7.22 16.39 17.86
CA SER A 194 8.57 16.97 17.88
C SER A 194 8.47 18.34 17.24
N GLY A 195 8.44 19.40 18.06
CA GLY A 195 8.04 20.72 17.57
C GLY A 195 6.63 20.67 16.96
N ASP A 196 6.50 21.10 15.70
CA ASP A 196 5.24 21.07 14.94
C ASP A 196 5.08 19.80 14.06
N ILE A 197 6.03 18.83 14.15
CA ILE A 197 5.99 17.61 13.35
C ILE A 197 5.40 16.45 14.16
N PRO A 198 4.31 15.83 13.70
CA PRO A 198 3.77 14.61 14.31
C PRO A 198 4.61 13.39 13.86
N ILE A 199 5.26 12.76 14.81
CA ILE A 199 6.04 11.54 14.61
C ILE A 199 5.15 10.33 14.94
N PRO A 200 4.89 9.43 13.99
CA PRO A 200 4.07 8.25 14.26
C PRO A 200 4.74 7.35 15.30
N ASN A 201 3.99 6.92 16.31
CA ASN A 201 4.44 5.89 17.25
C ASN A 201 3.91 4.51 16.85
N ASP A 202 2.65 4.48 16.44
CA ASP A 202 1.94 3.27 16.04
C ASP A 202 0.78 3.71 15.13
N VAL A 203 0.80 3.25 13.89
CA VAL A 203 -0.22 3.52 12.88
C VAL A 203 -0.57 2.20 12.21
N ASN A 204 -1.82 1.77 12.35
CA ASN A 204 -2.31 0.55 11.75
C ASN A 204 -3.63 0.81 11.03
N PHE A 205 -3.68 0.52 9.75
CA PHE A 205 -4.91 0.57 8.97
C PHE A 205 -4.95 -0.52 7.91
N ASN A 206 -6.15 -0.91 7.52
CA ASN A 206 -6.35 -1.84 6.42
C ASN A 206 -7.41 -1.35 5.44
N ILE A 207 -7.23 -1.76 4.18
CA ILE A 207 -8.17 -1.53 3.10
C ILE A 207 -8.54 -2.89 2.53
N TYR A 208 -9.83 -3.23 2.60
CA TYR A 208 -10.36 -4.39 1.90
C TYR A 208 -10.96 -3.93 0.57
N MET A 209 -10.53 -4.54 -0.52
CA MET A 209 -11.07 -4.39 -1.87
C MET A 209 -11.33 -5.79 -2.42
N ASN A 210 -12.58 -6.23 -2.41
CA ASN A 210 -12.94 -7.61 -2.68
C ASN A 210 -12.27 -8.21 -3.92
N PRO A 211 -11.50 -9.32 -3.80
CA PRO A 211 -11.31 -10.16 -2.60
C PRO A 211 -10.04 -9.86 -1.78
N PHE A 212 -9.37 -8.75 -2.01
CA PHE A 212 -8.06 -8.41 -1.44
C PHE A 212 -8.14 -7.61 -0.15
N THR A 213 -7.19 -7.86 0.74
CA THR A 213 -6.93 -7.04 1.93
C THR A 213 -5.52 -6.47 1.83
N HIS A 214 -5.40 -5.16 1.96
CA HIS A 214 -4.16 -4.43 2.13
C HIS A 214 -4.05 -4.02 3.59
N GLU A 215 -2.97 -4.39 4.25
CA GLU A 215 -2.68 -4.01 5.63
C GLU A 215 -1.44 -3.14 5.65
N PHE A 216 -1.47 -2.05 6.40
CA PHE A 216 -0.37 -1.11 6.55
C PHE A 216 -0.09 -0.88 8.02
N SER A 217 1.20 -0.87 8.37
CA SER A 217 1.64 -0.54 9.72
C SER A 217 2.86 0.36 9.69
N VAL A 218 2.98 1.21 10.69
CA VAL A 218 4.19 1.96 11.02
C VAL A 218 4.35 1.95 12.53
N ASP A 219 5.46 1.42 13.02
CA ASP A 219 5.78 1.33 14.44
C ASP A 219 7.09 2.07 14.74
N LYS A 220 7.08 2.97 15.70
CA LYS A 220 8.28 3.57 16.24
C LYS A 220 8.85 2.67 17.32
N ILE A 221 9.89 1.90 16.98
CA ILE A 221 10.55 0.98 17.90
C ILE A 221 11.31 1.76 19.00
N ASN A 222 12.00 2.83 18.58
CA ASN A 222 12.62 3.79 19.46
C ASN A 222 12.77 5.15 18.76
N ASP A 223 13.48 6.14 19.34
CA ASP A 223 13.52 7.49 18.79
C ASP A 223 14.22 7.61 17.43
N ASP A 224 15.00 6.64 17.01
CA ASP A 224 15.76 6.64 15.76
C ASP A 224 15.50 5.41 14.88
N LEU A 225 14.58 4.52 15.27
CA LEU A 225 14.26 3.30 14.54
C LEU A 225 12.75 3.15 14.34
N PHE A 226 12.36 3.00 13.10
CA PHE A 226 10.98 2.77 12.67
C PHE A 226 10.86 1.42 11.96
N SER A 227 9.76 0.73 12.18
CA SER A 227 9.31 -0.41 11.41
C SER A 227 8.12 0.00 10.55
N ILE A 228 8.11 -0.44 9.29
CA ILE A 228 7.04 -0.18 8.33
C ILE A 228 6.58 -1.53 7.81
N GLY A 229 5.32 -1.83 7.80
CA GLY A 229 4.75 -3.07 7.29
C GLY A 229 3.71 -2.83 6.20
N TYR A 230 3.69 -3.73 5.22
CA TYR A 230 2.61 -3.83 4.26
C TYR A 230 2.33 -5.30 3.97
N ALA A 231 1.06 -5.68 3.95
CA ALA A 231 0.66 -7.01 3.50
C ALA A 231 -0.49 -6.91 2.49
N LEU A 232 -0.41 -7.70 1.44
CA LEU A 232 -1.47 -7.94 0.47
C LEU A 232 -1.87 -9.40 0.57
N SER A 233 -3.14 -9.67 0.83
CA SER A 233 -3.66 -11.03 0.88
C SER A 233 -5.01 -11.15 0.19
N SER A 234 -5.27 -12.32 -0.41
CA SER A 234 -6.59 -12.68 -0.92
C SER A 234 -7.05 -13.97 -0.28
N SER A 235 -8.32 -13.99 0.15
CA SER A 235 -8.91 -15.20 0.74
C SER A 235 -9.19 -16.30 -0.29
N ASP A 236 -9.32 -15.96 -1.57
CA ASP A 236 -9.84 -16.86 -2.59
C ASP A 236 -8.73 -17.52 -3.40
N ASP A 237 -7.60 -16.84 -3.63
CA ASP A 237 -6.58 -17.27 -4.59
C ASP A 237 -5.23 -17.62 -3.96
N GLY A 238 -5.12 -17.58 -2.63
CA GLY A 238 -3.87 -17.89 -1.93
C GLY A 238 -2.76 -16.87 -2.17
N CYS A 239 -3.10 -15.68 -2.66
CA CYS A 239 -2.19 -14.56 -2.80
C CYS A 239 -1.82 -14.06 -1.40
N VAL A 240 -0.54 -14.14 -1.07
CA VAL A 240 0.04 -13.59 0.16
C VAL A 240 1.37 -12.95 -0.18
N ASN A 241 1.41 -11.63 -0.08
CA ASN A 241 2.63 -10.84 -0.27
C ASN A 241 2.80 -9.98 0.97
N GLN A 242 3.98 -10.02 1.54
CA GLN A 242 4.29 -9.29 2.77
C GLN A 242 5.56 -8.48 2.59
N LEU A 243 5.49 -7.28 3.05
CA LEU A 243 6.56 -6.33 3.11
C LEU A 243 6.73 -5.88 4.54
N GLU A 244 7.92 -5.93 5.05
CA GLU A 244 8.25 -5.40 6.37
C GLU A 244 9.51 -4.53 6.30
N ALA A 245 9.64 -3.14 6.77
CA ALA A 245 10.72 -2.10 6.71
C ALA A 245 11.25 -1.66 8.05
N SER A 246 12.58 -1.72 8.24
CA SER A 246 13.27 -0.98 9.31
C SER A 246 14.07 0.16 8.72
N VAL A 247 13.79 1.36 9.20
CA VAL A 247 14.52 2.57 8.85
C VAL A 247 15.17 3.11 10.10
N LYS A 248 16.49 3.12 10.10
CA LYS A 248 17.30 3.67 11.18
C LYS A 248 17.77 5.08 10.81
N LEU A 249 17.60 6.02 11.73
CA LEU A 249 18.03 7.39 11.55
C LEU A 249 19.33 7.65 12.32
N LEU A 250 20.18 8.53 11.77
CA LEU A 250 21.37 9.08 12.44
C LEU A 250 21.02 10.21 13.39
N SER A 251 19.89 10.87 13.17
CA SER A 251 19.43 12.02 13.92
C SER A 251 17.99 11.86 14.38
N THR A 252 17.67 12.41 15.53
CA THR A 252 16.31 12.56 16.06
C THR A 252 15.80 14.00 15.96
N ASP A 253 16.49 14.85 15.22
CA ASP A 253 16.04 16.19 14.86
C ASP A 253 15.10 16.12 13.65
N TYR A 254 13.88 15.68 13.91
CA TYR A 254 12.89 15.43 12.84
C TYR A 254 12.48 16.70 12.06
N GLU A 255 12.74 17.90 12.59
CA GLU A 255 12.44 19.16 11.88
C GLU A 255 13.42 19.45 10.75
N ASN A 256 14.61 18.86 10.79
CA ASN A 256 15.70 19.13 9.86
C ASN A 256 16.27 17.86 9.23
N LEU A 257 15.50 16.79 9.13
CA LEU A 257 15.95 15.54 8.51
C LEU A 257 16.23 15.74 7.01
N GLU A 258 17.40 15.24 6.60
CA GLU A 258 17.81 15.14 5.20
C GLU A 258 17.98 13.64 4.81
N ASP A 259 18.05 13.32 3.53
CA ASP A 259 18.27 11.93 3.06
C ASP A 259 19.55 11.31 3.65
N THR A 260 20.57 12.15 3.92
CA THR A 260 21.84 11.75 4.54
C THR A 260 21.73 11.45 6.04
N ASP A 261 20.59 11.71 6.66
CA ASP A 261 20.33 11.38 8.07
C ASP A 261 19.74 9.97 8.23
N ILE A 262 19.66 9.18 7.17
CA ILE A 262 19.30 7.77 7.22
C ILE A 262 20.58 6.94 7.38
N ASP A 263 20.68 6.17 8.46
CA ASP A 263 21.80 5.25 8.76
C ASP A 263 21.73 4.03 7.84
N TYR A 264 20.67 3.24 8.04
CA TYR A 264 20.43 2.09 7.19
C TYR A 264 18.93 1.87 6.94
N ILE A 265 18.65 1.15 5.86
CA ILE A 265 17.35 0.57 5.56
C ILE A 265 17.56 -0.93 5.39
N SER A 266 16.82 -1.76 6.13
CA SER A 266 16.98 -3.22 6.03
C SER A 266 15.65 -3.93 5.91
N GLY A 267 15.63 -5.16 5.39
CA GLY A 267 14.46 -5.95 5.41
C GLY A 267 14.15 -7.10 4.49
N SER A 268 12.86 -7.47 4.27
CA SER A 268 12.47 -8.59 3.40
C SER A 268 11.12 -8.41 2.71
N PHE A 269 11.01 -8.84 1.48
CA PHE A 269 9.76 -9.08 0.77
C PHE A 269 9.51 -10.58 0.68
N THR A 270 8.33 -11.00 1.08
CA THR A 270 7.93 -12.40 1.00
C THR A 270 6.75 -12.54 0.06
N THR A 271 6.86 -13.41 -0.93
CA THR A 271 5.76 -13.84 -1.77
C THR A 271 5.71 -15.37 -1.75
N ASN A 272 4.66 -15.93 -1.17
CA ASN A 272 4.55 -17.37 -0.93
C ASN A 272 5.75 -17.92 -0.12
N SER A 273 6.60 -18.76 -0.73
CA SER A 273 7.81 -19.32 -0.11
C SER A 273 9.09 -18.55 -0.43
N MET A 274 9.06 -17.67 -1.42
CA MET A 274 10.21 -16.85 -1.78
C MET A 274 10.31 -15.63 -0.89
N LYS A 275 11.50 -15.36 -0.41
CA LYS A 275 11.86 -14.19 0.39
C LYS A 275 13.04 -13.48 -0.25
N VAL A 276 12.90 -12.18 -0.47
CA VAL A 276 13.99 -11.30 -0.88
C VAL A 276 14.39 -10.47 0.32
N GLU A 277 15.55 -10.71 0.88
CA GLU A 277 16.13 -9.92 1.97
C GLU A 277 17.10 -8.88 1.40
N PHE A 278 17.21 -7.72 2.05
CA PHE A 278 18.20 -6.72 1.67
C PHE A 278 18.61 -5.86 2.87
N ASN A 279 19.73 -5.25 2.72
CA ASN A 279 20.27 -4.26 3.63
C ASN A 279 20.96 -3.16 2.82
N ILE A 280 20.61 -1.91 3.12
CA ILE A 280 21.14 -0.72 2.46
C ILE A 280 21.85 0.14 3.51
N ASP A 281 23.15 0.33 3.34
CA ASP A 281 23.94 1.30 4.10
C ASP A 281 23.66 2.70 3.51
N ALA A 282 22.58 3.32 4.01
CA ALA A 282 22.02 4.52 3.41
C ALA A 282 22.90 5.75 3.66
N GLU A 283 23.56 5.86 4.83
CA GLU A 283 24.49 6.95 5.15
C GLU A 283 25.55 7.12 4.07
N TYR A 284 26.19 6.00 3.68
CA TYR A 284 27.25 6.05 2.69
C TYR A 284 26.71 6.14 1.26
N LEU A 285 25.63 5.45 0.95
CA LEU A 285 25.05 5.46 -0.40
C LEU A 285 24.53 6.84 -0.80
N PHE A 286 23.76 7.50 0.08
CA PHE A 286 23.17 8.81 -0.20
C PHE A 286 24.19 9.95 -0.13
N ALA A 287 25.32 9.74 0.54
CA ALA A 287 26.42 10.70 0.53
C ALA A 287 27.22 10.72 -0.78
N LEU A 288 27.00 9.74 -1.70
CA LEU A 288 27.71 9.67 -2.97
C LEU A 288 26.99 10.51 -4.04
N ASP A 289 27.79 11.33 -4.73
CA ASP A 289 27.36 12.04 -5.93
C ASP A 289 27.72 11.17 -7.15
N ASP A 290 26.72 10.57 -7.82
CA ASP A 290 26.85 9.68 -8.97
C ASP A 290 27.65 8.37 -8.68
N PRO A 291 27.12 7.46 -7.83
CA PRO A 291 27.82 6.24 -7.43
C PRO A 291 27.98 5.26 -8.62
N THR A 292 29.13 4.60 -8.68
CA THR A 292 29.37 3.48 -9.61
C THR A 292 28.66 2.22 -9.13
N THR A 293 28.40 1.26 -10.05
CA THR A 293 27.84 -0.07 -9.73
C THR A 293 28.59 -0.77 -8.59
N THR A 294 29.94 -0.74 -8.63
CA THR A 294 30.77 -1.31 -7.55
C THR A 294 30.51 -0.61 -6.21
N GLN A 295 30.32 0.71 -6.19
CA GLN A 295 30.04 1.41 -4.95
C GLN A 295 28.62 1.07 -4.43
N ILE A 296 27.65 0.97 -5.34
CA ILE A 296 26.28 0.58 -4.96
C ILE A 296 26.30 -0.84 -4.36
N ASN A 297 26.89 -1.81 -5.03
CA ASN A 297 26.99 -3.19 -4.54
C ASN A 297 27.77 -3.34 -3.22
N ASN A 298 28.61 -2.35 -2.85
CA ASN A 298 29.26 -2.36 -1.53
C ASN A 298 28.35 -1.87 -0.39
N PHE A 299 27.29 -1.14 -0.71
CA PHE A 299 26.37 -0.55 0.27
C PHE A 299 24.96 -1.14 0.20
N VAL A 300 24.72 -2.02 -0.75
CA VAL A 300 23.43 -2.68 -0.95
C VAL A 300 23.68 -4.19 -1.02
N ASP A 301 23.11 -4.93 -0.09
CA ASP A 301 23.11 -6.40 -0.04
C ASP A 301 21.68 -6.88 -0.28
N VAL A 302 21.47 -7.71 -1.30
CA VAL A 302 20.15 -8.29 -1.63
C VAL A 302 20.29 -9.79 -1.81
N ARG A 303 19.58 -10.57 -0.99
CA ARG A 303 19.60 -12.02 -0.97
C ARG A 303 18.25 -12.60 -1.33
N VAL A 304 18.23 -13.65 -2.13
CA VAL A 304 17.02 -14.37 -2.52
C VAL A 304 17.02 -15.74 -1.87
N LEU A 305 15.95 -16.02 -1.12
CA LEU A 305 15.77 -17.27 -0.39
C LEU A 305 14.48 -17.96 -0.81
N GLU A 306 14.44 -19.29 -0.71
CA GLU A 306 13.24 -20.11 -0.82
C GLU A 306 13.17 -21.00 0.42
N ASP A 307 12.08 -20.92 1.21
CA ASP A 307 11.96 -21.63 2.48
C ASP A 307 13.18 -21.44 3.43
N ASP A 308 13.70 -20.20 3.53
CA ASP A 308 14.91 -19.81 4.28
C ASP A 308 16.23 -20.42 3.75
N ILE A 309 16.24 -20.99 2.56
CA ILE A 309 17.43 -21.49 1.88
C ILE A 309 17.93 -20.44 0.89
N LEU A 310 19.18 -19.99 1.01
CA LEU A 310 19.79 -19.02 0.11
C LEU A 310 19.95 -19.62 -1.29
N LEU A 311 19.28 -18.99 -2.27
CA LEU A 311 19.41 -19.33 -3.68
C LEU A 311 20.52 -18.50 -4.35
N GLY A 312 20.67 -17.24 -3.97
CA GLY A 312 21.68 -16.35 -4.53
C GLY A 312 21.53 -14.90 -4.05
N GLU A 313 22.36 -14.04 -4.62
CA GLU A 313 22.43 -12.61 -4.31
C GLU A 313 22.17 -11.80 -5.59
N ILE A 314 21.54 -10.63 -5.46
CA ILE A 314 21.30 -9.74 -6.59
C ILE A 314 22.30 -8.58 -6.55
N GLU A 315 22.98 -8.36 -7.66
CA GLU A 315 23.97 -7.31 -7.82
C GLU A 315 23.77 -6.55 -9.14
N LEU A 316 24.24 -5.31 -9.18
CA LEU A 316 24.36 -4.54 -10.41
C LEU A 316 25.63 -4.93 -11.16
N GLN A 317 25.55 -5.06 -12.48
CA GLN A 317 26.68 -5.24 -13.37
C GLN A 317 26.68 -4.17 -14.47
N ASP A 318 27.88 -3.68 -14.81
CA ASP A 318 28.05 -2.72 -15.91
C ASP A 318 27.85 -3.40 -17.26
N GLU A 319 27.07 -2.80 -18.14
CA GLU A 319 26.90 -3.25 -19.52
C GLU A 319 27.60 -2.32 -20.54
N ALA A 320 27.68 -2.78 -21.81
CA ALA A 320 28.59 -2.21 -22.80
C ALA A 320 28.27 -0.78 -23.27
N ASP A 321 27.13 -0.21 -22.95
CA ASP A 321 26.65 1.11 -23.43
C ASP A 321 26.39 2.13 -22.30
N GLU A 322 27.19 2.09 -21.21
CA GLU A 322 26.97 2.89 -19.98
C GLU A 322 25.65 2.57 -19.24
N GLU A 323 25.03 1.46 -19.59
CA GLU A 323 23.88 0.92 -18.89
C GLU A 323 24.35 -0.10 -17.85
N TYR A 324 23.51 -0.35 -16.88
CA TYR A 324 23.72 -1.42 -15.90
C TYR A 324 22.48 -2.32 -15.87
N SER A 325 22.71 -3.59 -15.53
CA SER A 325 21.66 -4.58 -15.39
C SER A 325 21.71 -5.25 -14.03
N LEU A 326 20.58 -5.76 -13.56
CA LEU A 326 20.50 -6.58 -12.36
C LEU A 326 20.87 -8.02 -12.69
N HIS A 327 21.80 -8.60 -11.94
CA HIS A 327 22.20 -9.98 -12.06
C HIS A 327 21.94 -10.72 -10.77
N MET A 328 21.38 -11.92 -10.88
CA MET A 328 21.32 -12.89 -9.79
C MET A 328 22.53 -13.80 -9.87
N ASN A 329 23.37 -13.75 -8.83
CA ASN A 329 24.52 -14.61 -8.64
C ASN A 329 24.09 -15.81 -7.78
N PHE A 330 23.85 -16.95 -8.39
CA PHE A 330 23.46 -18.17 -7.69
C PHE A 330 24.59 -18.73 -6.84
N VAL A 331 24.25 -19.55 -5.83
CA VAL A 331 25.20 -20.12 -4.88
C VAL A 331 26.27 -21.03 -5.56
N ASP A 332 25.93 -21.63 -6.71
CA ASP A 332 26.85 -22.44 -7.50
C ASP A 332 27.87 -21.60 -8.30
N GLY A 333 27.77 -20.26 -8.23
CA GLY A 333 28.67 -19.31 -8.92
C GLY A 333 28.18 -18.93 -10.33
N THR A 334 27.04 -19.39 -10.77
CA THR A 334 26.42 -18.96 -12.03
C THR A 334 25.80 -17.59 -11.87
N SER A 335 26.01 -16.66 -12.81
CA SER A 335 25.42 -15.34 -12.85
C SER A 335 24.45 -15.26 -14.02
N VAL A 336 23.23 -14.80 -13.79
CA VAL A 336 22.17 -14.65 -14.80
C VAL A 336 21.54 -13.27 -14.67
N ASN A 337 21.40 -12.57 -15.80
CA ASN A 337 20.67 -11.31 -15.82
C ASN A 337 19.21 -11.56 -15.41
N VAL A 338 18.74 -10.82 -14.42
CA VAL A 338 17.40 -10.95 -13.82
C VAL A 338 16.31 -10.77 -14.89
N GLU A 339 16.49 -9.87 -15.84
CA GLU A 339 15.57 -9.65 -16.95
C GLU A 339 15.33 -10.89 -17.82
N ASN A 340 16.34 -11.77 -17.93
CA ASN A 340 16.23 -12.99 -18.74
C ASN A 340 15.33 -14.06 -18.14
N PHE A 341 15.07 -14.04 -16.84
CA PHE A 341 14.19 -15.04 -16.21
C PHE A 341 12.95 -14.42 -15.53
N ILE A 342 12.98 -13.15 -15.16
CA ILE A 342 11.75 -12.39 -14.95
C ILE A 342 11.09 -12.13 -16.33
N GLY A 343 11.89 -12.22 -17.38
CA GLY A 343 11.61 -11.99 -18.76
C GLY A 343 10.67 -12.96 -19.47
N ILE A 344 9.55 -13.21 -18.89
CA ILE A 344 8.33 -13.40 -19.66
C ILE A 344 7.97 -12.02 -20.23
N GLY A 345 8.88 -11.46 -21.05
CA GLY A 345 8.64 -10.24 -21.81
C GLY A 345 8.39 -8.95 -21.03
N LEU A 346 8.72 -8.92 -19.77
CA LEU A 346 8.68 -7.68 -18.98
C LEU A 346 10.04 -6.99 -19.11
N ASP A 347 10.15 -6.10 -20.09
CA ASP A 347 10.99 -4.92 -19.94
C ASP A 347 10.71 -4.34 -18.54
N GLY A 348 11.74 -4.00 -17.76
CA GLY A 348 11.53 -3.40 -16.42
C GLY A 348 10.59 -2.19 -16.50
N ASP A 349 10.57 -1.47 -17.63
CA ASP A 349 9.61 -0.43 -17.95
C ASP A 349 8.18 -1.02 -18.11
N GLU A 350 8.00 -2.26 -18.58
CA GLU A 350 6.68 -2.90 -18.74
C GLU A 350 6.13 -3.44 -17.42
N PHE A 351 6.99 -3.95 -16.53
CA PHE A 351 6.61 -4.30 -15.15
C PHE A 351 6.20 -3.05 -14.36
N ILE A 352 6.98 -1.97 -14.47
CA ILE A 352 6.65 -0.68 -13.86
C ILE A 352 5.37 -0.12 -14.48
N GLN A 353 5.20 -0.20 -15.81
CA GLN A 353 3.98 0.22 -16.49
C GLN A 353 2.78 -0.65 -16.14
N THR A 354 2.97 -1.93 -15.84
CA THR A 354 1.88 -2.81 -15.35
C THR A 354 1.47 -2.40 -13.94
N LEU A 355 2.43 -2.18 -13.03
CA LEU A 355 2.15 -1.65 -11.70
C LEU A 355 1.58 -0.22 -11.75
N GLU A 356 2.18 0.66 -12.55
CA GLU A 356 1.64 2.00 -12.82
C GLU A 356 0.27 1.89 -13.50
N GLY A 357 0.06 0.95 -14.40
CA GLY A 357 -1.20 0.72 -15.08
C GLY A 357 -2.32 0.27 -14.15
N VAL A 358 -2.01 -0.59 -13.17
CA VAL A 358 -2.97 -0.94 -12.10
C VAL A 358 -3.32 0.31 -11.30
N PHE A 359 -2.35 1.14 -10.93
CA PHE A 359 -2.59 2.37 -10.17
C PHE A 359 -3.02 3.55 -11.05
N ALA A 360 -2.48 3.72 -12.26
CA ALA A 360 -2.83 4.81 -13.18
C ALA A 360 -4.27 4.70 -13.67
N ARG A 361 -4.80 3.51 -13.88
CA ARG A 361 -6.23 3.34 -14.16
C ARG A 361 -7.13 3.90 -13.06
N TYR A 362 -6.63 3.94 -11.82
CA TYR A 362 -7.33 4.58 -10.70
C TYR A 362 -7.01 6.07 -10.57
N ILE A 363 -5.76 6.49 -10.82
CA ILE A 363 -5.26 7.85 -10.60
C ILE A 363 -5.57 8.76 -11.79
N ASP A 364 -5.32 8.34 -13.04
CA ASP A 364 -5.59 9.15 -14.23
C ASP A 364 -7.07 9.50 -14.38
N ARG A 365 -7.96 8.67 -13.82
CA ARG A 365 -9.41 8.93 -13.79
C ARG A 365 -9.84 9.90 -12.70
N LEU A 366 -8.99 10.15 -11.69
CA LEU A 366 -9.22 11.14 -10.64
C LEU A 366 -8.62 12.51 -11.02
N ASP A 367 -7.65 12.56 -11.96
CA ASP A 367 -6.97 13.79 -12.38
C ASP A 367 -7.58 14.45 -13.63
N ASP A 368 -8.58 13.82 -14.29
CA ASP A 368 -9.29 14.37 -15.46
C ASP A 368 -10.49 15.30 -15.10
N GLU A 369 -10.57 15.78 -13.84
CA GLU A 369 -11.52 16.80 -13.38
C GLU A 369 -10.78 18.16 -13.15
#